data_eb6d0e9e09a34fe7450e387deec1d35e
#
_entry.id   eb6d0e9e09a34fe7450e387deec1d35e
#
_cell.length_a   1.000
_cell.length_b   1.000
_cell.length_c   1.000
_cell.angle_alpha   90.00
_cell.angle_beta   90.00
_cell.angle_gamma   90.00
#
_symmetry.space_group_name_H-M   'P 1'
#
loop_
_entity.id
_entity.type
_entity.pdbx_description
1 polymer ?
#
loop_
_entity_poly.entity_id
_entity_poly.type
_entity_poly.pdbx_seq_one_letter_code
_entity_poly.pdbx_strand_id
1 'polypeptide(L)'
;MLPEGVYHWTATHPEWEGPVSAYAIDDGERLILIDPIAVQEDVRALFGSREVVTVLTSTWHERDAAALGFPVWAPAPDRPEDQLVPATRYAIGDSLFGMEAYPGREGQLDLVLWSERVRAVIAGDTLIDLGNGLEIPASWLPEGVTVEQVASGLRPLLDKPVEFVLPTHGEPADRTALERALA
;
A
#
# COMPACT_ATOMS: atom_id res chain seq x y z
N MET A 1 -14.20 8.22 8.35
CA MET A 1 -13.22 8.35 9.48
C MET A 1 -12.42 7.05 9.47
N LEU A 2 -11.10 7.11 9.45
CA LEU A 2 -10.24 5.92 9.48
C LEU A 2 -10.34 5.19 10.83
N PRO A 3 -9.99 3.90 10.87
CA PRO A 3 -9.97 3.13 12.11
C PRO A 3 -8.90 3.68 13.08
N GLU A 4 -9.09 3.41 14.36
CA GLU A 4 -8.11 3.77 15.39
C GLU A 4 -6.74 3.14 15.07
N GLY A 5 -5.68 3.90 15.25
CA GLY A 5 -4.31 3.49 14.95
C GLY A 5 -3.94 3.58 13.47
N VAL A 6 -4.81 4.05 12.58
CA VAL A 6 -4.46 4.32 11.18
C VAL A 6 -4.35 5.82 10.96
N TYR A 7 -3.17 6.24 10.48
CA TYR A 7 -2.85 7.60 10.10
C TYR A 7 -2.75 7.69 8.59
N HIS A 8 -3.26 8.77 8.02
CA HIS A 8 -3.21 9.06 6.59
C HIS A 8 -2.74 10.50 6.38
N TRP A 9 -1.87 10.69 5.42
CA TRP A 9 -1.49 12.01 4.94
C TRP A 9 -1.17 11.97 3.44
N THR A 10 -1.21 13.14 2.82
CA THR A 10 -0.83 13.32 1.43
C THR A 10 0.39 14.22 1.33
N ALA A 11 1.22 13.98 0.32
CA ALA A 11 2.35 14.83 -0.03
C ALA A 11 2.46 14.93 -1.55
N THR A 12 3.09 15.99 -2.04
CA THR A 12 3.41 16.11 -3.47
C THR A 12 4.61 15.22 -3.80
N HIS A 13 4.45 14.32 -4.77
CA HIS A 13 5.58 13.52 -5.26
C HIS A 13 6.57 14.41 -6.02
N PRO A 14 7.89 14.36 -5.72
CA PRO A 14 8.85 15.30 -6.29
C PRO A 14 9.04 15.16 -7.80
N GLU A 15 8.82 13.97 -8.37
CA GLU A 15 9.00 13.73 -9.80
C GLU A 15 7.71 13.89 -10.61
N TRP A 16 6.56 13.53 -10.01
CA TRP A 16 5.28 13.54 -10.74
C TRP A 16 4.44 14.78 -10.46
N GLU A 17 4.88 15.62 -9.53
CA GLU A 17 4.22 16.88 -9.14
C GLU A 17 2.73 16.70 -8.73
N GLY A 18 2.32 15.46 -8.49
CA GLY A 18 0.97 15.08 -8.07
C GLY A 18 0.89 14.65 -6.61
N PRO A 19 -0.31 14.71 -6.01
CA PRO A 19 -0.52 14.24 -4.65
C PRO A 19 -0.45 12.71 -4.60
N VAL A 20 0.27 12.20 -3.60
CA VAL A 20 0.30 10.78 -3.25
C VAL A 20 -0.02 10.61 -1.78
N SER A 21 -0.71 9.53 -1.45
CA SER A 21 -1.04 9.14 -0.09
C SER A 21 0.05 8.26 0.50
N ALA A 22 0.25 8.40 1.80
CA ALA A 22 1.04 7.51 2.63
C ALA A 22 0.29 7.23 3.93
N TYR A 23 0.60 6.12 4.57
CA TYR A 23 -0.12 5.68 5.75
C TYR A 23 0.85 5.25 6.85
N ALA A 24 0.36 5.25 8.09
CA ALA A 24 0.98 4.54 9.19
C ALA A 24 -0.09 3.74 9.93
N ILE A 25 0.28 2.53 10.35
CA ILE A 25 -0.57 1.64 11.15
C ILE A 25 0.15 1.39 12.48
N ASP A 26 -0.44 1.86 13.59
CA ASP A 26 0.00 1.54 14.94
C ASP A 26 -0.68 0.23 15.38
N ASP A 27 0.07 -0.86 15.45
CA ASP A 27 -0.43 -2.16 15.90
C ASP A 27 -0.35 -2.34 17.44
N GLY A 28 0.10 -1.31 18.15
CA GLY A 28 0.30 -1.30 19.60
C GLY A 28 1.73 -1.68 20.02
N GLU A 29 2.42 -2.46 19.20
CA GLU A 29 3.84 -2.82 19.40
C GLU A 29 4.72 -2.06 18.41
N ARG A 30 4.25 -1.92 17.17
CA ARG A 30 4.96 -1.33 16.05
C ARG A 30 4.19 -0.17 15.44
N LEU A 31 4.93 0.71 14.81
CA LEU A 31 4.42 1.66 13.84
C LEU A 31 4.88 1.22 12.45
N ILE A 32 3.94 0.80 11.63
CA ILE A 32 4.19 0.30 10.28
C ILE A 32 3.95 1.46 9.32
N LEU A 33 5.02 2.00 8.73
CA LEU A 33 4.94 3.04 7.71
C LEU A 33 4.72 2.39 6.33
N ILE A 34 3.66 2.79 5.65
CA ILE A 34 3.31 2.27 4.32
C ILE A 34 3.65 3.34 3.28
N ASP A 35 4.52 3.00 2.33
CA ASP A 35 4.95 3.87 1.22
C ASP A 35 5.29 5.30 1.69
N PRO A 36 6.15 5.50 2.72
CA PRO A 36 6.29 6.77 3.40
C PRO A 36 6.92 7.84 2.52
N ILE A 37 6.29 9.02 2.54
CA ILE A 37 6.78 10.27 1.95
C ILE A 37 6.42 11.42 2.88
N ALA A 38 7.35 12.36 3.12
CA ALA A 38 7.13 13.57 3.92
C ALA A 38 6.36 13.30 5.23
N VAL A 39 6.82 12.31 6.00
CA VAL A 39 6.13 11.84 7.22
C VAL A 39 5.83 13.01 8.14
N GLN A 40 4.58 13.15 8.55
CA GLN A 40 4.08 14.27 9.35
C GLN A 40 4.57 14.20 10.81
N GLU A 41 4.57 15.35 11.48
CA GLU A 41 5.15 15.53 12.82
C GLU A 41 4.43 14.69 13.89
N ASP A 42 3.11 14.58 13.80
CA ASP A 42 2.30 13.76 14.72
C ASP A 42 2.63 12.25 14.60
N VAL A 43 2.87 11.76 13.39
CA VAL A 43 3.34 10.39 13.14
C VAL A 43 4.79 10.22 13.63
N ARG A 44 5.67 11.21 13.36
CA ARG A 44 7.06 11.19 13.86
C ARG A 44 7.13 11.17 15.38
N ALA A 45 6.21 11.81 16.06
CA ALA A 45 6.15 11.83 17.53
C ALA A 45 5.96 10.42 18.12
N LEU A 46 5.46 9.44 17.34
CA LEU A 46 5.29 8.05 17.76
C LEU A 46 6.58 7.21 17.65
N PHE A 47 7.61 7.68 16.91
CA PHE A 47 8.83 6.89 16.63
C PHE A 47 9.57 6.47 17.91
N GLY A 48 9.59 7.32 18.93
CA GLY A 48 10.27 7.02 20.20
C GLY A 48 9.56 6.02 21.12
N SER A 49 8.32 5.66 20.83
CA SER A 49 7.46 4.82 21.68
C SER A 49 7.08 3.48 21.04
N ARG A 50 7.52 3.23 19.80
CA ARG A 50 7.21 2.03 19.02
C ARG A 50 8.45 1.50 18.31
N GLU A 51 8.48 0.22 18.02
CA GLU A 51 9.33 -0.32 16.97
C GLU A 51 8.80 0.22 15.63
N VAL A 52 9.65 0.86 14.81
CA VAL A 52 9.24 1.40 13.52
C VAL A 52 9.74 0.53 12.41
N VAL A 53 8.86 0.17 11.48
CA VAL A 53 9.18 -0.58 10.28
C VAL A 53 8.56 0.10 9.06
N THR A 54 9.14 -0.12 7.89
CA THR A 54 8.63 0.38 6.62
C THR A 54 8.19 -0.79 5.74
N VAL A 55 7.00 -0.69 5.16
CA VAL A 55 6.47 -1.64 4.19
C VAL A 55 6.16 -0.90 2.91
N LEU A 56 6.77 -1.33 1.82
CA LEU A 56 6.51 -0.79 0.48
C LEU A 56 5.55 -1.72 -0.24
N THR A 57 4.50 -1.18 -0.84
CA THR A 57 3.55 -1.95 -1.65
C THR A 57 4.08 -2.24 -3.04
N SER A 58 5.00 -1.41 -3.53
CA SER A 58 5.63 -1.56 -4.84
C SER A 58 7.15 -1.36 -4.74
N THR A 59 7.89 -1.92 -5.68
CA THR A 59 9.33 -1.67 -5.83
C THR A 59 9.64 -0.21 -6.18
N TRP A 60 8.66 0.55 -6.69
CA TRP A 60 8.79 1.96 -7.05
C TRP A 60 8.50 2.93 -5.89
N HIS A 61 7.95 2.45 -4.78
CA HIS A 61 7.52 3.27 -3.66
C HIS A 61 8.60 3.46 -2.57
N GLU A 62 9.88 3.41 -2.95
CA GLU A 62 10.96 3.65 -2.00
C GLU A 62 10.82 4.99 -1.28
N ARG A 63 10.53 6.05 -2.04
CA ARG A 63 10.29 7.40 -1.53
C ARG A 63 11.28 7.79 -0.42
N ASP A 64 10.81 8.05 0.80
CA ASP A 64 11.65 8.43 1.94
C ASP A 64 12.18 7.23 2.75
N ALA A 65 11.90 5.99 2.36
CA ALA A 65 12.26 4.80 3.14
C ALA A 65 13.75 4.74 3.49
N ALA A 66 14.64 5.02 2.52
CA ALA A 66 16.09 5.04 2.74
C ALA A 66 16.50 6.14 3.73
N ALA A 67 15.92 7.34 3.61
CA ALA A 67 16.23 8.49 4.47
C ALA A 67 15.73 8.31 5.91
N LEU A 68 14.63 7.58 6.09
CA LEU A 68 14.09 7.26 7.42
C LEU A 68 14.97 6.27 8.19
N GLY A 69 15.67 5.37 7.49
CA GLY A 69 16.65 4.45 8.06
C GLY A 69 16.05 3.32 8.92
N PHE A 70 14.75 3.05 8.82
CA PHE A 70 14.10 1.92 9.49
C PHE A 70 14.22 0.65 8.65
N PRO A 71 14.06 -0.56 9.26
CA PRO A 71 13.98 -1.81 8.53
C PRO A 71 12.87 -1.74 7.46
N VAL A 72 13.17 -2.18 6.22
CA VAL A 72 12.27 -2.12 5.08
C VAL A 72 11.87 -3.52 4.65
N TRP A 73 10.58 -3.69 4.36
CA TRP A 73 9.99 -4.83 3.65
C TRP A 73 9.44 -4.35 2.31
N ALA A 74 9.76 -5.05 1.23
CA ALA A 74 9.34 -4.66 -0.11
C ALA A 74 9.11 -5.89 -1.00
N PRO A 75 8.28 -5.79 -2.04
CA PRO A 75 8.23 -6.79 -3.10
C PRO A 75 9.62 -7.01 -3.72
N ALA A 76 9.84 -8.19 -4.28
CA ALA A 76 11.09 -8.46 -4.98
C ALA A 76 11.06 -7.76 -6.35
N PRO A 77 12.09 -6.99 -6.74
CA PRO A 77 12.20 -6.47 -8.09
C PRO A 77 12.48 -7.61 -9.07
N ASP A 78 12.15 -7.40 -10.35
CA ASP A 78 12.43 -8.36 -11.42
C ASP A 78 13.93 -8.63 -11.55
N ARG A 79 14.74 -7.62 -11.34
CA ARG A 79 16.19 -7.70 -11.41
C ARG A 79 16.81 -7.13 -10.13
N PRO A 80 17.86 -7.78 -9.58
CA PRO A 80 18.51 -7.32 -8.35
C PRO A 80 19.02 -5.88 -8.41
N GLU A 81 19.46 -5.43 -9.60
CA GLU A 81 19.95 -4.06 -9.82
C GLU A 81 18.87 -2.97 -9.74
N ASP A 82 17.60 -3.34 -9.85
CA ASP A 82 16.48 -2.42 -9.71
C ASP A 82 16.10 -2.19 -8.23
N GLN A 83 16.78 -2.87 -7.32
CA GLN A 83 16.60 -2.63 -5.90
C GLN A 83 17.24 -1.32 -5.47
N LEU A 84 16.43 -0.36 -5.07
CA LEU A 84 16.86 0.97 -4.65
C LEU A 84 17.29 1.00 -3.17
N VAL A 85 16.57 0.30 -2.31
CA VAL A 85 16.84 0.22 -0.87
C VAL A 85 17.05 -1.22 -0.41
N PRO A 86 18.01 -1.51 0.49
CA PRO A 86 18.09 -2.83 1.13
C PRO A 86 16.81 -3.16 1.85
N ALA A 87 16.19 -4.30 1.53
CA ALA A 87 14.90 -4.70 2.10
C ALA A 87 14.79 -6.21 2.33
N THR A 88 14.03 -6.59 3.33
CA THR A 88 13.49 -7.95 3.44
C THR A 88 12.41 -8.13 2.38
N ARG A 89 12.49 -9.22 1.60
CA ARG A 89 11.56 -9.47 0.51
C ARG A 89 10.36 -10.24 0.98
N TYR A 90 9.18 -9.87 0.45
CA TYR A 90 7.94 -10.61 0.64
C TYR A 90 7.22 -10.80 -0.70
N ALA A 91 6.32 -11.76 -0.76
CA ALA A 91 5.68 -12.24 -1.97
C ALA A 91 4.18 -12.48 -1.76
N ILE A 92 3.45 -12.74 -2.85
CA ILE A 92 2.05 -13.16 -2.81
C ILE A 92 1.90 -14.36 -1.87
N GLY A 93 0.93 -14.27 -0.96
CA GLY A 93 0.63 -15.30 0.05
C GLY A 93 1.45 -15.20 1.33
N ASP A 94 2.47 -14.34 1.38
CA ASP A 94 3.18 -14.09 2.62
C ASP A 94 2.32 -13.29 3.62
N SER A 95 2.63 -13.47 4.90
CA SER A 95 2.05 -12.67 5.98
C SER A 95 3.16 -11.91 6.69
N LEU A 96 3.01 -10.58 6.78
CA LEU A 96 3.95 -9.70 7.47
C LEU A 96 3.19 -8.74 8.39
N PHE A 97 3.57 -8.68 9.66
CA PHE A 97 2.95 -7.81 10.67
C PHE A 97 1.42 -7.92 10.72
N GLY A 98 0.87 -9.13 10.53
CA GLY A 98 -0.57 -9.37 10.49
C GLY A 98 -1.27 -8.90 9.22
N MET A 99 -0.52 -8.62 8.16
CA MET A 99 -1.03 -8.31 6.83
C MET A 99 -0.73 -9.45 5.87
N GLU A 100 -1.71 -9.87 5.07
CA GLU A 100 -1.61 -10.91 4.04
C GLU A 100 -1.43 -10.28 2.66
N ALA A 101 -0.46 -10.76 1.86
CA ALA A 101 -0.12 -10.20 0.56
C ALA A 101 -0.89 -10.85 -0.58
N TYR A 102 -1.50 -10.04 -1.44
CA TYR A 102 -2.25 -10.39 -2.65
C TYR A 102 -1.55 -9.85 -3.89
N PRO A 103 -1.79 -10.44 -5.08
CA PRO A 103 -1.25 -9.90 -6.32
C PRO A 103 -1.81 -8.52 -6.62
N GLY A 104 -0.95 -7.59 -7.01
CA GLY A 104 -1.37 -6.30 -7.54
C GLY A 104 -1.38 -6.27 -9.07
N ARG A 105 -1.42 -5.04 -9.64
CA ARG A 105 -1.49 -4.82 -11.09
C ARG A 105 -0.27 -5.34 -11.87
N GLU A 106 0.89 -5.39 -11.23
CA GLU A 106 2.15 -5.88 -11.80
C GLU A 106 2.61 -7.20 -11.14
N GLY A 107 1.65 -8.01 -10.68
CA GLY A 107 1.95 -9.30 -10.06
C GLY A 107 2.79 -9.16 -8.80
N GLN A 108 4.03 -9.65 -8.82
CA GLN A 108 4.94 -9.64 -7.66
C GLN A 108 5.62 -8.27 -7.41
N LEU A 109 5.58 -7.35 -8.37
CA LEU A 109 6.25 -6.04 -8.24
C LEU A 109 5.40 -5.01 -7.50
N ASP A 110 4.10 -5.23 -7.47
CA ASP A 110 3.11 -4.34 -6.86
C ASP A 110 2.11 -5.22 -6.10
N LEU A 111 2.12 -5.16 -4.77
CA LEU A 111 1.35 -6.07 -3.92
C LEU A 111 0.28 -5.31 -3.14
N VAL A 112 -0.89 -5.90 -3.08
CA VAL A 112 -2.00 -5.45 -2.25
C VAL A 112 -1.93 -6.18 -0.91
N LEU A 113 -2.09 -5.47 0.21
CA LEU A 113 -2.04 -6.07 1.54
C LEU A 113 -3.42 -6.01 2.20
N TRP A 114 -3.82 -7.09 2.84
CA TRP A 114 -5.00 -7.14 3.69
C TRP A 114 -4.60 -7.17 5.17
N SER A 115 -5.04 -6.22 5.94
CA SER A 115 -4.88 -6.18 7.40
C SER A 115 -6.20 -6.51 8.10
N GLU A 116 -6.26 -7.66 8.77
CA GLU A 116 -7.42 -8.05 9.57
C GLU A 116 -7.63 -7.10 10.76
N ARG A 117 -6.54 -6.66 11.39
CA ARG A 117 -6.56 -5.80 12.58
C ARG A 117 -7.31 -4.50 12.35
N VAL A 118 -7.01 -3.81 11.25
CA VAL A 118 -7.63 -2.51 10.92
C VAL A 118 -8.72 -2.65 9.86
N ARG A 119 -9.01 -3.88 9.42
CA ARG A 119 -10.04 -4.24 8.42
C ARG A 119 -9.87 -3.44 7.13
N ALA A 120 -8.62 -3.24 6.73
CA ALA A 120 -8.26 -2.42 5.59
C ALA A 120 -7.47 -3.19 4.52
N VAL A 121 -7.76 -2.87 3.27
CA VAL A 121 -6.97 -3.22 2.10
C VAL A 121 -6.02 -2.06 1.82
N ILE A 122 -4.72 -2.30 1.88
CA ILE A 122 -3.68 -1.38 1.46
C ILE A 122 -3.42 -1.65 -0.01
N ALA A 123 -3.86 -0.75 -0.87
CA ALA A 123 -4.05 -1.04 -2.29
C ALA A 123 -2.87 -0.67 -3.18
N GLY A 124 -1.90 0.11 -2.66
CA GLY A 124 -0.82 0.64 -3.49
C GLY A 124 -1.36 1.37 -4.70
N ASP A 125 -0.77 1.13 -5.85
CA ASP A 125 -1.19 1.66 -7.15
C ASP A 125 -2.18 0.74 -7.89
N THR A 126 -2.54 -0.39 -7.29
CA THR A 126 -3.45 -1.36 -7.91
C THR A 126 -4.89 -0.88 -7.95
N LEU A 127 -5.31 -0.19 -6.88
CA LEU A 127 -6.62 0.46 -6.80
C LEU A 127 -6.39 1.93 -6.44
N ILE A 128 -6.83 2.83 -7.29
CA ILE A 128 -6.61 4.28 -7.15
C ILE A 128 -7.91 5.04 -7.36
N ASP A 129 -7.97 6.30 -6.88
CA ASP A 129 -9.03 7.25 -7.19
C ASP A 129 -8.43 8.58 -7.68
N LEU A 130 -8.58 8.86 -8.95
CA LEU A 130 -8.18 10.14 -9.57
C LEU A 130 -9.37 11.09 -9.76
N GLY A 131 -10.44 10.93 -8.95
CA GLY A 131 -11.63 11.77 -8.97
C GLY A 131 -12.84 11.13 -9.64
N ASN A 132 -12.72 9.87 -10.09
CA ASN A 132 -13.82 9.10 -10.71
C ASN A 132 -14.33 7.96 -9.82
N GLY A 133 -13.81 7.84 -8.61
CA GLY A 133 -14.02 6.72 -7.69
C GLY A 133 -12.92 5.67 -7.82
N LEU A 134 -12.89 4.74 -6.87
CA LEU A 134 -11.89 3.69 -6.80
C LEU A 134 -11.96 2.78 -8.04
N GLU A 135 -10.82 2.60 -8.72
CA GLU A 135 -10.71 1.79 -9.94
C GLU A 135 -9.35 1.13 -10.07
N ILE A 136 -9.27 0.07 -10.88
CA ILE A 136 -8.00 -0.47 -11.39
C ILE A 136 -7.62 0.38 -12.61
N PRO A 137 -6.48 1.11 -12.58
CA PRO A 137 -6.13 2.05 -13.65
C PRO A 137 -5.71 1.32 -14.92
N ALA A 138 -6.61 1.13 -15.86
CA ALA A 138 -6.36 0.38 -17.10
C ALA A 138 -5.15 0.88 -17.91
N SER A 139 -4.89 2.20 -17.86
CA SER A 139 -3.75 2.83 -18.55
C SER A 139 -2.40 2.57 -17.89
N TRP A 140 -2.38 2.02 -16.67
CA TRP A 140 -1.16 1.70 -15.91
C TRP A 140 -0.84 0.21 -15.92
N LEU A 141 -1.66 -0.61 -16.56
CA LEU A 141 -1.44 -2.04 -16.61
C LEU A 141 -0.30 -2.39 -17.58
N PRO A 142 0.53 -3.39 -17.25
CA PRO A 142 1.52 -3.92 -18.17
C PRO A 142 0.89 -4.46 -19.45
N GLU A 143 1.66 -4.52 -20.54
CA GLU A 143 1.20 -5.08 -21.81
C GLU A 143 0.70 -6.52 -21.62
N GLY A 144 -0.51 -6.77 -22.12
CA GLY A 144 -1.16 -8.10 -22.04
C GLY A 144 -1.88 -8.38 -20.72
N VAL A 145 -1.81 -7.48 -19.73
CA VAL A 145 -2.58 -7.56 -18.49
C VAL A 145 -3.90 -6.81 -18.66
N THR A 146 -5.00 -7.40 -18.21
CA THR A 146 -6.33 -6.80 -18.28
C THR A 146 -6.86 -6.44 -16.89
N VAL A 147 -7.76 -5.46 -16.81
CA VAL A 147 -8.48 -5.11 -15.58
C VAL A 147 -9.13 -6.32 -14.95
N GLU A 148 -9.77 -7.20 -15.75
CA GLU A 148 -10.42 -8.41 -15.28
C GLU A 148 -9.44 -9.42 -14.65
N GLN A 149 -8.24 -9.55 -15.19
CA GLN A 149 -7.21 -10.43 -14.59
C GLN A 149 -6.80 -9.93 -13.21
N VAL A 150 -6.57 -8.61 -13.07
CA VAL A 150 -6.22 -8.01 -11.77
C VAL A 150 -7.39 -8.11 -10.80
N ALA A 151 -8.60 -7.75 -11.22
CA ALA A 151 -9.81 -7.86 -10.40
C ALA A 151 -10.04 -9.30 -9.91
N SER A 152 -9.87 -10.29 -10.79
CA SER A 152 -10.00 -11.72 -10.43
C SER A 152 -9.02 -12.13 -9.32
N GLY A 153 -7.79 -11.62 -9.35
CA GLY A 153 -6.78 -11.87 -8.30
C GLY A 153 -7.16 -11.26 -6.95
N LEU A 154 -7.94 -10.18 -6.96
CA LEU A 154 -8.35 -9.44 -5.75
C LEU A 154 -9.74 -9.82 -5.22
N ARG A 155 -10.60 -10.51 -6.00
CA ARG A 155 -11.93 -10.92 -5.55
C ARG A 155 -11.96 -11.72 -4.24
N PRO A 156 -10.95 -12.53 -3.86
CA PRO A 156 -10.90 -13.14 -2.54
C PRO A 156 -10.95 -12.15 -1.37
N LEU A 157 -10.58 -10.88 -1.57
CA LEU A 157 -10.73 -9.82 -0.58
C LEU A 157 -12.20 -9.52 -0.25
N LEU A 158 -13.13 -9.80 -1.16
CA LEU A 158 -14.56 -9.61 -0.92
C LEU A 158 -15.12 -10.59 0.13
N ASP A 159 -14.44 -11.71 0.37
CA ASP A 159 -14.78 -12.66 1.44
C ASP A 159 -14.26 -12.21 2.82
N LYS A 160 -13.36 -11.21 2.85
CA LYS A 160 -12.83 -10.62 4.08
C LYS A 160 -13.78 -9.53 4.60
N PRO A 161 -13.77 -9.24 5.92
CA PRO A 161 -14.58 -8.17 6.49
C PRO A 161 -13.94 -6.78 6.24
N VAL A 162 -13.71 -6.44 4.97
CA VAL A 162 -13.12 -5.16 4.57
C VAL A 162 -14.05 -4.01 4.94
N GLU A 163 -13.50 -2.99 5.58
CA GLU A 163 -14.19 -1.73 5.86
C GLU A 163 -13.55 -0.56 5.10
N PHE A 164 -12.22 -0.62 4.90
CA PHE A 164 -11.47 0.46 4.29
C PHE A 164 -10.58 -0.04 3.16
N VAL A 165 -10.36 0.84 2.18
CA VAL A 165 -9.34 0.68 1.14
C VAL A 165 -8.43 1.90 1.21
N LEU A 166 -7.14 1.68 1.25
CA LEU A 166 -6.09 2.68 1.43
C LEU A 166 -5.25 2.76 0.15
N PRO A 167 -5.62 3.59 -0.83
CA PRO A 167 -4.90 3.72 -2.10
C PRO A 167 -3.69 4.66 -1.98
N THR A 168 -2.69 4.49 -2.83
CA THR A 168 -1.58 5.45 -2.95
C THR A 168 -2.01 6.75 -3.62
N HIS A 169 -3.00 6.71 -4.52
CA HIS A 169 -3.58 7.87 -5.18
C HIS A 169 -5.05 7.98 -4.82
N GLY A 170 -5.44 9.12 -4.25
CA GLY A 170 -6.79 9.42 -3.79
C GLY A 170 -6.97 9.28 -2.28
N GLU A 171 -8.21 9.50 -1.84
CA GLU A 171 -8.61 9.39 -0.45
C GLU A 171 -8.95 7.95 -0.06
N PRO A 172 -8.85 7.59 1.22
CA PRO A 172 -9.34 6.31 1.71
C PRO A 172 -10.79 6.05 1.29
N ALA A 173 -11.06 4.86 0.77
CA ALA A 173 -12.36 4.44 0.29
C ALA A 173 -12.99 3.37 1.20
N ASP A 174 -14.24 3.00 0.92
CA ASP A 174 -14.98 1.99 1.67
C ASP A 174 -15.14 0.66 0.89
N ARG A 175 -15.74 -0.32 1.56
CA ARG A 175 -16.06 -1.62 0.97
C ARG A 175 -16.91 -1.50 -0.30
N THR A 176 -17.87 -0.58 -0.34
CA THR A 176 -18.75 -0.41 -1.50
C THR A 176 -17.96 0.05 -2.74
N ALA A 177 -16.94 0.89 -2.52
CA ALA A 177 -16.02 1.29 -3.59
C ALA A 177 -15.19 0.09 -4.08
N LEU A 178 -14.68 -0.77 -3.16
CA LEU A 178 -13.98 -1.99 -3.53
C LEU A 178 -14.84 -2.95 -4.35
N GLU A 179 -16.08 -3.19 -3.91
CA GLU A 179 -17.03 -4.05 -4.64
C GLU A 179 -17.28 -3.56 -6.06
N ARG A 180 -17.40 -2.25 -6.25
CA ARG A 180 -17.57 -1.64 -7.59
C ARG A 180 -16.31 -1.76 -8.46
N ALA A 181 -15.13 -1.58 -7.86
CA ALA A 181 -13.86 -1.66 -8.58
C ALA A 181 -13.51 -3.08 -9.04
N LEU A 182 -14.06 -4.12 -8.35
CA LEU A 182 -13.80 -5.54 -8.65
C LEU A 182 -15.00 -6.26 -9.33
N ALA A 183 -16.04 -5.51 -9.71
CA ALA A 183 -17.26 -6.04 -10.33
C ALA A 183 -17.07 -6.63 -11.73
#